data_b256f2ef007b33d72f15583282c89ab9
#
_entry.id   b256f2ef007b33d72f15583282c89ab9
#
_cell.length_a   1.000
_cell.length_b   1.000
_cell.length_c   1.000
_cell.angle_alpha   90.00
_cell.angle_beta   90.00
_cell.angle_gamma   90.00
#
_symmetry.space_group_name_H-M   'P 1'
#
loop_
_entity.id
_entity.type
_entity.pdbx_description
1 polymer ?
#
loop_
_entity_poly.entity_id
_entity_poly.type
_entity_poly.pdbx_seq_one_letter_code
_entity_poly.pdbx_strand_id
1 'polypeptide(L)'
;TVVDAFYVQSAGKEVFTMEKKNLDWANLGFGYVKTDKRFVSNYKDGAWDEGVITEDDKVVISECAGVLQYAQTCFEGLKAYTTEDGHIVMFRPDMNAKRMADSAKRLEMPVFPEDKFVEAVAATVKANAAWVPPFGSGATLYIRPYMFGSNPVIGVKPATEYQFRVFTTP
;
A
#
# COMPACT_ATOMS: atom_id res chain seq x y z
N THR A 1 -18.44 -3.69 2.33
CA THR A 1 -17.91 -5.04 2.50
C THR A 1 -16.58 -4.95 3.26
N VAL A 2 -16.42 -5.72 4.31
CA VAL A 2 -15.16 -5.86 5.04
C VAL A 2 -14.37 -6.95 4.31
N VAL A 3 -13.12 -6.68 3.96
CA VAL A 3 -12.23 -7.69 3.38
C VAL A 3 -11.31 -8.18 4.49
N ASP A 4 -11.38 -9.47 4.78
CA ASP A 4 -10.44 -10.13 5.67
C ASP A 4 -9.11 -10.30 4.93
N ALA A 5 -8.05 -9.67 5.42
CA ALA A 5 -6.73 -9.75 4.81
C ALA A 5 -6.10 -11.16 4.92
N PHE A 6 -6.73 -12.07 5.66
CA PHE A 6 -6.21 -13.41 5.95
C PHE A 6 -7.13 -14.57 5.56
N TYR A 7 -8.27 -14.34 4.91
CA TYR A 7 -9.12 -15.46 4.48
C TYR A 7 -8.50 -16.21 3.30
N VAL A 8 -7.50 -17.02 3.59
CA VAL A 8 -7.13 -18.15 2.75
C VAL A 8 -7.84 -19.38 3.36
N GLN A 9 -8.79 -19.95 2.62
CA GLN A 9 -9.38 -21.23 2.97
C GLN A 9 -8.25 -22.27 3.11
N SER A 10 -7.79 -22.51 4.33
CA SER A 10 -7.10 -23.74 4.69
C SER A 10 -7.96 -24.50 5.69
N ALA A 11 -8.38 -25.67 5.29
CA ALA A 11 -8.99 -26.67 6.17
C ALA A 11 -7.94 -27.08 7.24
N GLY A 12 -7.96 -26.39 8.37
CA GLY A 12 -7.08 -26.67 9.50
C GLY A 12 -7.02 -25.44 10.40
N LYS A 13 -7.59 -25.55 11.61
CA LYS A 13 -7.53 -24.51 12.64
C LYS A 13 -6.10 -24.41 13.18
N GLU A 14 -5.22 -23.70 12.53
CA GLU A 14 -4.04 -23.14 13.16
C GLU A 14 -4.25 -21.63 13.29
N VAL A 15 -4.63 -21.19 14.48
CA VAL A 15 -4.59 -19.79 14.87
C VAL A 15 -3.11 -19.43 15.01
N PHE A 16 -2.50 -18.90 13.96
CA PHE A 16 -1.19 -18.29 14.05
C PHE A 16 -1.34 -17.01 14.90
N THR A 17 -1.10 -17.10 16.18
CA THR A 17 -0.89 -15.93 17.04
C THR A 17 0.46 -15.32 16.66
N MET A 18 0.45 -14.39 15.70
CA MET A 18 1.64 -13.64 15.35
C MET A 18 1.97 -12.68 16.48
N GLU A 19 3.17 -12.79 17.05
CA GLU A 19 3.65 -11.88 18.07
C GLU A 19 3.69 -10.45 17.51
N LYS A 20 3.01 -9.52 18.18
CA LYS A 20 2.98 -8.11 17.79
C LYS A 20 4.29 -7.42 18.15
N LYS A 21 4.68 -6.40 17.39
CA LYS A 21 5.85 -5.56 17.72
C LYS A 21 5.65 -4.91 19.10
N ASN A 22 6.73 -4.80 19.85
CA ASN A 22 6.71 -4.16 21.16
C ASN A 22 6.76 -2.63 21.00
N LEU A 23 5.58 -2.00 20.93
CA LEU A 23 5.40 -0.56 20.78
C LEU A 23 4.43 -0.04 21.84
N ASP A 24 4.57 1.22 22.22
CA ASP A 24 3.58 1.93 23.03
C ASP A 24 2.38 2.32 22.15
N TRP A 25 1.49 1.35 21.90
CA TRP A 25 0.36 1.50 20.99
C TRP A 25 -0.61 2.61 21.42
N ALA A 26 -0.73 2.90 22.72
CA ALA A 26 -1.63 3.91 23.23
C ALA A 26 -1.16 5.34 22.99
N ASN A 27 0.16 5.53 22.82
CA ASN A 27 0.78 6.84 22.64
C ASN A 27 1.40 7.03 21.26
N LEU A 28 1.02 6.20 20.26
CA LEU A 28 1.42 6.42 18.88
C LEU A 28 0.85 7.75 18.37
N GLY A 29 1.75 8.68 17.98
CA GLY A 29 1.37 9.86 17.23
C GLY A 29 1.19 9.53 15.74
N PHE A 30 0.67 10.50 14.96
CA PHE A 30 0.60 10.35 13.49
C PHE A 30 1.97 10.70 12.86
N GLY A 31 2.99 9.92 13.20
CA GLY A 31 4.35 10.03 12.66
C GLY A 31 4.72 8.79 11.84
N TYR A 32 5.68 8.96 10.92
CA TYR A 32 6.16 7.81 10.16
C TYR A 32 7.00 6.88 11.04
N VAL A 33 6.52 5.65 11.20
CA VAL A 33 7.27 4.54 11.79
C VAL A 33 7.52 3.52 10.70
N LYS A 34 8.80 3.23 10.39
CA LYS A 34 9.16 2.30 9.34
C LYS A 34 8.74 0.87 9.70
N THR A 35 7.91 0.28 8.85
CA THR A 35 7.57 -1.15 8.91
C THR A 35 8.52 -2.01 8.08
N ASP A 36 8.45 -3.33 8.22
CA ASP A 36 9.45 -4.25 7.64
C ASP A 36 9.34 -4.35 6.12
N LYS A 37 8.14 -4.37 5.56
CA LYS A 37 7.90 -4.70 4.14
C LYS A 37 7.03 -3.65 3.43
N ARG A 38 7.19 -3.58 2.11
CA ARG A 38 6.40 -2.78 1.18
C ARG A 38 6.19 -3.52 -0.13
N PHE A 39 5.16 -3.13 -0.89
CA PHE A 39 4.93 -3.61 -2.24
C PHE A 39 5.46 -2.58 -3.25
N VAL A 40 6.03 -3.07 -4.34
CA VAL A 40 6.50 -2.24 -5.47
C VAL A 40 6.16 -2.93 -6.78
N SER A 41 5.52 -2.20 -7.69
CA SER A 41 5.28 -2.60 -9.09
C SER A 41 5.71 -1.45 -10.01
N ASN A 42 6.24 -1.79 -11.19
CA ASN A 42 6.68 -0.83 -12.17
C ASN A 42 5.82 -0.94 -13.43
N TYR A 43 5.53 0.21 -14.02
CA TYR A 43 4.92 0.32 -15.35
C TYR A 43 5.99 0.71 -16.36
N LYS A 44 6.15 -0.12 -17.36
CA LYS A 44 7.07 0.11 -18.47
C LYS A 44 6.56 -0.59 -19.73
N ASP A 45 6.87 -0.03 -20.89
CA ASP A 45 6.49 -0.58 -22.21
C ASP A 45 4.98 -0.91 -22.32
N GLY A 46 4.14 -0.10 -21.67
CA GLY A 46 2.68 -0.22 -21.75
C GLY A 46 2.05 -1.20 -20.76
N ALA A 47 2.80 -1.78 -19.83
CA ALA A 47 2.28 -2.77 -18.89
C ALA A 47 2.85 -2.60 -17.46
N TRP A 48 2.05 -3.00 -16.46
CA TRP A 48 2.49 -3.20 -15.09
C TRP A 48 3.13 -4.59 -14.95
N ASP A 49 4.25 -4.66 -14.22
CA ASP A 49 4.82 -5.94 -13.78
C ASP A 49 3.97 -6.57 -12.65
N GLU A 50 4.30 -7.81 -12.27
CA GLU A 50 3.57 -8.51 -11.20
C GLU A 50 3.79 -7.90 -9.80
N GLY A 51 4.79 -7.04 -9.66
CA GLY A 51 5.17 -6.45 -8.40
C GLY A 51 5.82 -7.42 -7.42
N VAL A 52 6.44 -6.85 -6.39
CA VAL A 52 7.14 -7.64 -5.36
C VAL A 52 6.96 -7.04 -3.97
N ILE A 53 6.99 -7.90 -2.96
CA ILE A 53 7.17 -7.47 -1.56
C ILE A 53 8.66 -7.36 -1.28
N THR A 54 9.11 -6.21 -0.81
CA THR A 54 10.53 -5.92 -0.52
C THR A 54 10.72 -5.21 0.82
N GLU A 55 11.93 -5.23 1.35
CA GLU A 55 12.35 -4.45 2.54
C GLU A 55 12.93 -3.08 2.15
N ASP A 56 13.27 -2.89 0.87
CA ASP A 56 13.87 -1.66 0.39
C ASP A 56 12.85 -0.51 0.38
N ASP A 57 13.07 0.48 1.24
CA ASP A 57 12.24 1.66 1.39
C ASP A 57 12.71 2.85 0.53
N LYS A 58 13.77 2.66 -0.25
CA LYS A 58 14.32 3.73 -1.08
C LYS A 58 13.57 3.84 -2.41
N VAL A 59 13.50 5.05 -2.88
CA VAL A 59 13.05 5.40 -4.23
C VAL A 59 14.23 6.06 -4.94
N VAL A 60 14.78 5.38 -5.94
CA VAL A 60 15.88 5.91 -6.75
C VAL A 60 15.31 6.32 -8.10
N ILE A 61 15.30 7.61 -8.36
CA ILE A 61 14.78 8.22 -9.59
C ILE A 61 15.70 9.33 -10.08
N SER A 62 15.57 9.72 -11.35
CA SER A 62 16.27 10.89 -11.91
C SER A 62 15.77 12.19 -11.26
N GLU A 63 16.64 13.19 -11.12
CA GLU A 63 16.23 14.55 -10.75
C GLU A 63 15.17 15.14 -11.70
N CYS A 64 15.16 14.69 -12.96
CA CYS A 64 14.17 15.06 -13.97
C CYS A 64 12.92 14.18 -13.97
N ALA A 65 12.71 13.32 -12.98
CA ALA A 65 11.52 12.48 -12.93
C ALA A 65 10.22 13.30 -12.91
N GLY A 66 9.19 12.82 -13.61
CA GLY A 66 7.92 13.53 -13.77
C GLY A 66 7.27 13.91 -12.44
N VAL A 67 7.44 13.09 -11.41
CA VAL A 67 6.94 13.40 -10.06
C VAL A 67 7.61 14.62 -9.45
N LEU A 68 8.92 14.81 -9.66
CA LEU A 68 9.68 15.95 -9.11
C LEU A 68 9.44 17.23 -9.89
N GLN A 69 9.28 17.15 -11.21
CA GLN A 69 9.15 18.31 -12.07
C GLN A 69 7.72 18.82 -12.19
N TYR A 70 6.74 17.91 -12.23
CA TYR A 70 5.34 18.23 -12.53
C TYR A 70 4.35 17.66 -11.52
N ALA A 71 4.81 17.17 -10.38
CA ALA A 71 3.99 16.57 -9.33
C ALA A 71 3.04 15.47 -9.86
N GLN A 72 3.46 14.72 -10.90
CA GLN A 72 2.66 13.65 -11.48
C GLN A 72 2.63 12.44 -10.54
N THR A 73 1.74 12.51 -9.57
CA THR A 73 1.55 11.49 -8.52
C THR A 73 0.14 11.53 -7.97
N CYS A 74 -0.35 10.38 -7.51
CA CYS A 74 -1.57 10.27 -6.71
C CYS A 74 -1.38 9.23 -5.61
N PHE A 75 -2.20 9.32 -4.55
CA PHE A 75 -2.15 8.38 -3.45
C PHE A 75 -3.53 8.11 -2.86
N GLU A 76 -3.61 7.03 -2.11
CA GLU A 76 -4.74 6.64 -1.29
C GLU A 76 -4.33 6.47 0.17
N GLY A 77 -5.31 6.51 1.05
CA GLY A 77 -5.15 6.22 2.46
C GLY A 77 -6.26 5.32 2.96
N LEU A 78 -5.89 4.20 3.54
CA LEU A 78 -6.81 3.28 4.20
C LEU A 78 -6.15 2.69 5.44
N LYS A 79 -6.89 1.87 6.19
CA LYS A 79 -6.44 1.36 7.49
C LYS A 79 -6.70 -0.14 7.60
N ALA A 80 -5.82 -0.82 8.34
CA ALA A 80 -6.07 -2.16 8.82
C ALA A 80 -6.25 -2.17 10.34
N TYR A 81 -7.12 -3.07 10.81
CA TYR A 81 -7.55 -3.20 12.20
C TYR A 81 -7.43 -4.64 12.64
N THR A 82 -7.13 -4.85 13.92
CA THR A 82 -7.32 -6.15 14.58
C THR A 82 -8.72 -6.18 15.21
N THR A 83 -9.49 -7.21 14.91
CA THR A 83 -10.79 -7.47 15.52
C THR A 83 -10.65 -8.15 16.89
N GLU A 84 -11.74 -8.24 17.67
CA GLU A 84 -11.74 -8.86 19.00
C GLU A 84 -11.33 -10.35 18.95
N ASP A 85 -11.69 -11.05 17.88
CA ASP A 85 -11.33 -12.45 17.64
C ASP A 85 -9.96 -12.62 16.97
N GLY A 86 -9.18 -11.52 16.83
CA GLY A 86 -7.80 -11.53 16.37
C GLY A 86 -7.60 -11.48 14.85
N HIS A 87 -8.67 -11.36 14.05
CA HIS A 87 -8.56 -11.18 12.62
C HIS A 87 -8.00 -9.79 12.26
N ILE A 88 -7.30 -9.70 11.14
CA ILE A 88 -6.88 -8.42 10.57
C ILE A 88 -7.78 -8.10 9.37
N VAL A 89 -8.48 -6.97 9.46
CA VAL A 89 -9.47 -6.57 8.46
C VAL A 89 -9.19 -5.18 7.89
N MET A 90 -9.64 -4.95 6.67
CA MET A 90 -9.66 -3.65 6.00
C MET A 90 -11.09 -3.33 5.55
N PHE A 91 -11.47 -2.06 5.63
CA PHE A 91 -12.80 -1.64 5.21
C PHE A 91 -12.77 -1.10 3.78
N ARG A 92 -13.51 -1.77 2.87
CA ARG A 92 -13.75 -1.35 1.49
C ARG A 92 -12.50 -0.93 0.69
N PRO A 93 -11.42 -1.73 0.65
CA PRO A 93 -10.24 -1.42 -0.17
C PRO A 93 -10.58 -1.33 -1.68
N ASP A 94 -11.65 -1.97 -2.13
CA ASP A 94 -12.20 -1.86 -3.48
C ASP A 94 -12.57 -0.41 -3.84
N MET A 95 -13.13 0.36 -2.90
CA MET A 95 -13.48 1.76 -3.14
C MET A 95 -12.24 2.67 -3.21
N ASN A 96 -11.18 2.33 -2.47
CA ASN A 96 -9.90 3.01 -2.60
C ASN A 96 -9.25 2.69 -3.96
N ALA A 97 -9.30 1.44 -4.42
CA ALA A 97 -8.82 1.03 -5.73
C ALA A 97 -9.51 1.82 -6.85
N LYS A 98 -10.84 1.88 -6.83
CA LYS A 98 -11.64 2.65 -7.79
C LYS A 98 -11.27 4.13 -7.79
N ARG A 99 -11.17 4.76 -6.61
CA ARG A 99 -10.84 6.19 -6.50
C ARG A 99 -9.41 6.47 -7.00
N MET A 100 -8.45 5.56 -6.75
CA MET A 100 -7.11 5.67 -7.30
C MET A 100 -7.11 5.55 -8.83
N ALA A 101 -7.90 4.64 -9.39
CA ALA A 101 -8.07 4.51 -10.83
C ALA A 101 -8.63 5.79 -11.45
N ASP A 102 -9.64 6.42 -10.82
CA ASP A 102 -10.20 7.69 -11.28
C ASP A 102 -9.18 8.85 -11.16
N SER A 103 -8.39 8.88 -10.09
CA SER A 103 -7.30 9.86 -9.92
C SER A 103 -6.22 9.69 -10.98
N ALA A 104 -5.82 8.44 -11.28
CA ALA A 104 -4.86 8.14 -12.32
C ALA A 104 -5.32 8.64 -13.69
N LYS A 105 -6.57 8.32 -14.08
CA LYS A 105 -7.19 8.81 -15.33
C LYS A 105 -7.19 10.34 -15.41
N ARG A 106 -7.51 11.03 -14.30
CA ARG A 106 -7.53 12.50 -14.25
C ARG A 106 -6.15 13.12 -14.49
N LEU A 107 -5.09 12.44 -14.11
CA LEU A 107 -3.69 12.88 -14.25
C LEU A 107 -3.00 12.28 -15.47
N GLU A 108 -3.76 11.65 -16.38
CA GLU A 108 -3.21 10.95 -17.56
C GLU A 108 -2.12 9.93 -17.23
N MET A 109 -2.29 9.25 -16.09
CA MET A 109 -1.42 8.18 -15.63
C MET A 109 -2.04 6.80 -15.97
N PRO A 110 -1.24 5.75 -16.21
CA PRO A 110 -1.78 4.41 -16.42
C PRO A 110 -2.53 3.93 -15.17
N VAL A 111 -3.70 3.35 -15.38
CA VAL A 111 -4.48 2.78 -14.27
C VAL A 111 -3.76 1.53 -13.74
N PHE A 112 -3.52 1.48 -12.43
CA PHE A 112 -3.17 0.23 -11.76
C PHE A 112 -4.45 -0.60 -11.58
N PRO A 113 -4.50 -1.89 -12.01
CA PRO A 113 -5.73 -2.69 -11.97
C PRO A 113 -6.32 -2.76 -10.56
N GLU A 114 -7.64 -2.59 -10.46
CA GLU A 114 -8.34 -2.48 -9.17
C GLU A 114 -8.22 -3.76 -8.32
N ASP A 115 -8.28 -4.92 -8.95
CA ASP A 115 -8.07 -6.24 -8.33
C ASP A 115 -6.63 -6.38 -7.81
N LYS A 116 -5.63 -6.05 -8.62
CA LYS A 116 -4.21 -6.04 -8.23
C LYS A 116 -3.92 -5.01 -7.12
N PHE A 117 -4.63 -3.89 -7.08
CA PHE A 117 -4.53 -2.93 -5.99
C PHE A 117 -4.94 -3.57 -4.66
N VAL A 118 -6.09 -4.24 -4.62
CA VAL A 118 -6.58 -4.91 -3.41
C VAL A 118 -5.62 -6.02 -2.97
N GLU A 119 -5.13 -6.82 -3.91
CA GLU A 119 -4.13 -7.88 -3.66
C GLU A 119 -2.82 -7.30 -3.11
N ALA A 120 -2.28 -6.23 -3.70
CA ALA A 120 -1.05 -5.57 -3.26
C ALA A 120 -1.17 -5.01 -1.85
N VAL A 121 -2.30 -4.36 -1.53
CA VAL A 121 -2.59 -3.84 -0.20
C VAL A 121 -2.70 -4.98 0.81
N ALA A 122 -3.45 -6.04 0.51
CA ALA A 122 -3.60 -7.21 1.38
C ALA A 122 -2.26 -7.92 1.61
N ALA A 123 -1.45 -8.11 0.56
CA ALA A 123 -0.11 -8.70 0.66
C ALA A 123 0.82 -7.86 1.54
N THR A 124 0.76 -6.52 1.41
CA THR A 124 1.58 -5.61 2.24
C THR A 124 1.17 -5.68 3.72
N VAL A 125 -0.14 -5.69 4.01
CA VAL A 125 -0.65 -5.83 5.39
C VAL A 125 -0.24 -7.19 5.96
N LYS A 126 -0.41 -8.27 5.20
CA LYS A 126 0.00 -9.62 5.59
C LYS A 126 1.50 -9.68 5.92
N ALA A 127 2.35 -9.11 5.08
CA ALA A 127 3.80 -9.07 5.29
C ALA A 127 4.21 -8.23 6.52
N ASN A 128 3.34 -7.33 6.99
CA ASN A 128 3.54 -6.48 8.16
C ASN A 128 2.54 -6.77 9.29
N ALA A 129 1.99 -7.97 9.40
CA ALA A 129 0.92 -8.28 10.35
C ALA A 129 1.31 -8.07 11.82
N ALA A 130 2.61 -8.21 12.15
CA ALA A 130 3.13 -7.90 13.47
C ALA A 130 3.05 -6.40 13.84
N TRP A 131 2.91 -5.52 12.83
CA TRP A 131 2.78 -4.07 12.97
C TRP A 131 1.34 -3.59 13.06
N VAL A 132 0.34 -4.45 12.84
CA VAL A 132 -1.06 -4.09 13.04
C VAL A 132 -1.33 -4.00 14.53
N PRO A 133 -1.79 -2.83 15.05
CA PRO A 133 -2.04 -2.67 16.48
C PRO A 133 -3.02 -3.72 17.03
N PRO A 134 -2.87 -4.16 18.28
CA PRO A 134 -3.80 -5.11 18.92
C PRO A 134 -5.18 -4.48 19.10
N PHE A 135 -6.21 -5.32 19.14
CA PHE A 135 -7.58 -4.90 19.45
C PHE A 135 -7.63 -4.15 20.80
N GLY A 136 -8.43 -3.10 20.86
CA GLY A 136 -8.60 -2.29 22.07
C GLY A 136 -7.50 -1.25 22.32
N SER A 137 -6.41 -1.21 21.53
CA SER A 137 -5.34 -0.22 21.69
C SER A 137 -5.72 1.20 21.27
N GLY A 138 -6.81 1.36 20.49
CA GLY A 138 -7.19 2.62 19.87
C GLY A 138 -6.38 3.03 18.63
N ALA A 139 -5.28 2.34 18.37
CA ALA A 139 -4.41 2.57 17.20
C ALA A 139 -4.83 1.70 16.00
N THR A 140 -4.35 2.06 14.82
CA THR A 140 -4.61 1.35 13.55
C THR A 140 -3.37 1.34 12.70
N LEU A 141 -3.20 0.33 11.83
CA LEU A 141 -2.16 0.38 10.81
C LEU A 141 -2.63 1.23 9.64
N TYR A 142 -1.99 2.38 9.41
CA TYR A 142 -2.22 3.19 8.23
C TYR A 142 -1.52 2.56 7.01
N ILE A 143 -2.20 2.57 5.87
CA ILE A 143 -1.72 2.02 4.60
C ILE A 143 -1.71 3.14 3.57
N ARG A 144 -0.57 3.32 2.90
CA ARG A 144 -0.36 4.33 1.86
C ARG A 144 -0.04 3.67 0.52
N PRO A 145 -1.04 3.37 -0.32
CA PRO A 145 -0.83 3.15 -1.75
C PRO A 145 -0.54 4.48 -2.43
N TYR A 146 0.45 4.52 -3.31
CA TYR A 146 0.75 5.71 -4.12
C TYR A 146 1.39 5.33 -5.44
N MET A 147 1.25 6.21 -6.43
CA MET A 147 1.78 6.02 -7.77
C MET A 147 2.37 7.32 -8.28
N PHE A 148 3.45 7.24 -9.04
CA PHE A 148 4.15 8.42 -9.55
C PHE A 148 4.90 8.14 -10.85
N GLY A 149 5.08 9.21 -11.68
CA GLY A 149 5.92 9.19 -12.87
C GLY A 149 7.40 9.14 -12.50
N SER A 150 8.10 8.09 -12.94
CA SER A 150 9.47 7.77 -12.50
C SER A 150 10.56 8.10 -13.52
N ASN A 151 10.22 8.15 -14.83
CA ASN A 151 11.22 8.44 -15.85
C ASN A 151 11.51 9.95 -15.99
N PRO A 152 12.68 10.31 -16.55
CA PRO A 152 13.02 11.71 -16.86
C PRO A 152 12.04 12.35 -17.85
N VAL A 153 11.54 13.53 -17.52
CA VAL A 153 10.65 14.33 -18.37
C VAL A 153 11.05 15.80 -18.28
N ILE A 154 11.40 16.39 -19.45
CA ILE A 154 11.62 17.83 -19.61
C ILE A 154 10.49 18.41 -20.42
N GLY A 155 9.64 19.07 -20.24
CA GLY A 155 8.47 19.50 -21.00
C GLY A 155 7.20 18.89 -20.42
N VAL A 156 6.13 19.67 -20.45
CA VAL A 156 4.85 19.28 -19.84
C VAL A 156 4.18 18.19 -20.69
N LYS A 157 4.38 16.96 -20.30
CA LYS A 157 3.75 15.77 -20.88
C LYS A 157 3.69 14.66 -19.85
N PRO A 158 2.79 13.69 -19.99
CA PRO A 158 2.76 12.51 -19.13
C PRO A 158 4.09 11.74 -19.16
N ALA A 159 4.50 11.18 -18.03
CA ALA A 159 5.60 10.23 -17.97
C ALA A 159 5.25 8.96 -18.78
N THR A 160 6.25 8.17 -19.12
CA THR A 160 6.08 6.89 -19.83
C THR A 160 6.40 5.68 -18.96
N GLU A 161 7.06 5.92 -17.82
CA GLU A 161 7.31 4.90 -16.79
C GLU A 161 6.78 5.39 -15.45
N TYR A 162 6.22 4.47 -14.67
CA TYR A 162 5.62 4.77 -13.36
C TYR A 162 5.99 3.71 -12.35
N GLN A 163 5.91 4.06 -11.06
CA GLN A 163 5.91 3.09 -9.98
C GLN A 163 4.61 3.18 -9.20
N PHE A 164 4.06 2.02 -8.85
CA PHE A 164 3.02 1.85 -7.85
C PHE A 164 3.64 1.20 -6.61
N ARG A 165 3.45 1.81 -5.46
CA ARG A 165 4.03 1.36 -4.19
C ARG A 165 2.98 1.36 -3.08
N VAL A 166 3.13 0.44 -2.15
CA VAL A 166 2.33 0.42 -0.91
C VAL A 166 3.27 0.29 0.27
N PHE A 167 3.18 1.22 1.22
CA PHE A 167 3.82 1.08 2.53
C PHE A 167 2.82 1.25 3.65
N THR A 168 3.23 0.88 4.87
CA THR A 168 2.40 0.97 6.06
C THR A 168 3.14 1.67 7.19
N THR A 169 2.38 2.24 8.12
CA THR A 169 2.87 2.81 9.38
C THR A 169 1.80 2.65 10.45
N PRO A 170 2.13 2.17 11.65
CA PRO A 170 1.16 2.09 12.74
C PRO A 170 0.81 3.46 13.31
#